data_7bd59b6b054e34571cee80299f6ccf94
#
_entry.id   7bd59b6b054e34571cee80299f6ccf94
#
_cell.length_a   1.000
_cell.length_b   1.000
_cell.length_c   1.000
_cell.angle_alpha   90.00
_cell.angle_beta   90.00
_cell.angle_gamma   90.00
#
_symmetry.space_group_name_H-M   'P 1'
#
loop_
_entity.id
_entity.type
_entity.pdbx_description
1 polymer ?
#
loop_
_entity_poly.entity_id
_entity_poly.type
_entity_poly.pdbx_seq_one_letter_code
_entity_poly.pdbx_strand_id
1 'polypeptide(L)'
;MATRSPQPSTPPESSEPAKCLLCVDDHPEVLSIMGEFLRVFGYSVLTAPSGQRGLQLLHRNPVDAVILDYEMPKMDGAELALRIKSGWPELPVLMFTGYPADVPEEVRKSVNAFVVKGEPADKLLQTLRNLLPADGGGVSTKPAGEVHGNRNRRKSGSVAAGSRRKVRRSA
;
A
#
# COMPACT_ATOMS: atom_id res chain seq x y z
N MET A 1 15.23 -58.46 -4.46
CA MET A 1 14.91 -57.46 -3.43
C MET A 1 15.33 -56.10 -4.00
N ALA A 2 14.37 -55.29 -4.42
CA ALA A 2 14.62 -53.97 -5.01
C ALA A 2 14.57 -52.92 -3.90
N THR A 3 15.69 -52.26 -3.64
CA THR A 3 15.82 -51.16 -2.68
C THR A 3 15.28 -49.90 -3.31
N ARG A 4 14.15 -49.47 -2.81
CA ARG A 4 13.50 -48.20 -3.21
C ARG A 4 14.28 -47.04 -2.55
N SER A 5 14.97 -46.23 -3.36
CA SER A 5 15.63 -45.02 -2.90
C SER A 5 14.61 -44.02 -2.33
N PRO A 6 14.89 -43.34 -1.21
CA PRO A 6 14.02 -42.33 -0.68
C PRO A 6 13.97 -41.12 -1.64
N GLN A 7 12.76 -40.73 -2.04
CA GLN A 7 12.53 -39.53 -2.79
C GLN A 7 12.78 -38.32 -1.88
N PRO A 8 13.39 -37.22 -2.38
CA PRO A 8 13.50 -36.00 -1.60
C PRO A 8 12.10 -35.43 -1.35
N SER A 9 11.78 -35.27 -0.08
CA SER A 9 10.54 -34.64 0.35
C SER A 9 10.51 -33.19 -0.15
N THR A 10 9.61 -32.90 -1.07
CA THR A 10 9.26 -31.55 -1.47
C THR A 10 8.86 -30.77 -0.22
N PRO A 11 9.38 -29.53 0.00
CA PRO A 11 8.89 -28.68 1.07
C PRO A 11 7.40 -28.44 0.88
N PRO A 12 6.61 -28.27 1.94
CA PRO A 12 5.20 -27.95 1.81
C PRO A 12 5.07 -26.62 1.04
N GLU A 13 4.49 -26.67 -0.16
CA GLU A 13 4.00 -25.50 -0.87
C GLU A 13 2.94 -24.88 0.03
N SER A 14 3.31 -23.82 0.77
CA SER A 14 2.35 -22.92 1.37
C SER A 14 1.61 -22.24 0.21
N SER A 15 0.39 -22.66 -0.04
CA SER A 15 -0.44 -22.21 -1.16
C SER A 15 -0.94 -20.75 -1.03
N GLU A 16 -0.57 -20.06 0.03
CA GLU A 16 -0.92 -18.66 0.26
C GLU A 16 0.14 -17.73 -0.38
N PRO A 17 -0.29 -16.73 -1.16
CA PRO A 17 0.64 -15.75 -1.71
C PRO A 17 1.34 -14.99 -0.59
N ALA A 18 2.65 -14.76 -0.76
CA ALA A 18 3.45 -14.03 0.21
C ALA A 18 2.86 -12.63 0.46
N LYS A 19 2.67 -12.25 1.73
CA LYS A 19 2.20 -10.91 2.11
C LYS A 19 3.16 -9.84 1.61
N CYS A 20 2.63 -8.80 0.98
CA CYS A 20 3.40 -7.71 0.40
C CYS A 20 3.53 -6.54 1.37
N LEU A 21 4.76 -6.21 1.74
CA LEU A 21 5.09 -5.08 2.62
C LEU A 21 5.67 -3.93 1.80
N LEU A 22 5.27 -2.70 2.13
CA LEU A 22 5.91 -1.49 1.62
C LEU A 22 6.77 -0.87 2.73
N CYS A 23 8.09 -0.81 2.52
CA CYS A 23 9.02 -0.13 3.42
C CYS A 23 9.33 1.27 2.87
N VAL A 24 9.14 2.30 3.69
CA VAL A 24 9.40 3.71 3.34
C VAL A 24 10.39 4.30 4.34
N ASP A 25 11.56 4.68 3.86
CA ASP A 25 12.67 5.27 4.63
C ASP A 25 13.55 6.03 3.64
N ASP A 26 14.10 7.19 3.99
CA ASP A 26 14.95 7.97 3.09
C ASP A 26 16.41 7.49 3.04
N HIS A 27 16.77 6.51 3.88
CA HIS A 27 18.08 5.88 3.91
C HIS A 27 18.09 4.60 3.07
N PRO A 28 18.77 4.56 1.90
CA PRO A 28 18.79 3.40 1.03
C PRO A 28 19.35 2.14 1.70
N GLU A 29 20.33 2.30 2.60
CA GLU A 29 20.94 1.20 3.34
C GLU A 29 19.93 0.52 4.26
N VAL A 30 19.09 1.32 4.95
CA VAL A 30 18.02 0.81 5.82
C VAL A 30 17.00 0.03 4.98
N LEU A 31 16.59 0.58 3.84
CA LEU A 31 15.67 -0.09 2.91
C LEU A 31 16.24 -1.41 2.39
N SER A 32 17.53 -1.47 2.06
CA SER A 32 18.19 -2.68 1.57
C SER A 32 18.19 -3.76 2.64
N ILE A 33 18.70 -3.44 3.84
CA ILE A 33 18.82 -4.37 4.96
C ILE A 33 17.43 -4.87 5.39
N MET A 34 16.47 -3.96 5.55
CA MET A 34 15.11 -4.31 5.93
C MET A 34 14.43 -5.19 4.87
N GLY A 35 14.62 -4.84 3.59
CA GLY A 35 14.06 -5.61 2.49
C GLY A 35 14.61 -7.03 2.43
N GLU A 36 15.92 -7.22 2.57
CA GLU A 36 16.55 -8.53 2.62
C GLU A 36 16.08 -9.33 3.83
N PHE A 37 16.09 -8.71 5.00
CA PHE A 37 15.62 -9.34 6.23
C PHE A 37 14.18 -9.85 6.10
N LEU A 38 13.25 -9.03 5.68
CA LEU A 38 11.84 -9.42 5.57
C LEU A 38 11.61 -10.50 4.51
N ARG A 39 12.36 -10.50 3.40
CA ARG A 39 12.27 -11.56 2.39
C ARG A 39 12.71 -12.92 2.92
N VAL A 40 13.72 -12.96 3.78
CA VAL A 40 14.15 -14.20 4.44
C VAL A 40 13.01 -14.82 5.26
N PHE A 41 12.12 -13.98 5.81
CA PHE A 41 10.93 -14.43 6.56
C PHE A 41 9.67 -14.61 5.70
N GLY A 42 9.81 -14.66 4.37
CA GLY A 42 8.74 -15.02 3.46
C GLY A 42 7.83 -13.87 3.00
N TYR A 43 8.18 -12.61 3.30
CA TYR A 43 7.43 -11.45 2.81
C TYR A 43 7.87 -11.04 1.39
N SER A 44 6.95 -10.56 0.59
CA SER A 44 7.26 -9.78 -0.60
C SER A 44 7.47 -8.32 -0.16
N VAL A 45 8.51 -7.65 -0.67
CA VAL A 45 8.87 -6.30 -0.18
C VAL A 45 9.07 -5.31 -1.32
N LEU A 46 8.31 -4.23 -1.26
CA LEU A 46 8.50 -3.01 -2.03
C LEU A 46 9.23 -1.98 -1.16
N THR A 47 10.11 -1.19 -1.75
CA THR A 47 10.85 -0.14 -1.05
C THR A 47 10.63 1.22 -1.71
N ALA A 48 10.54 2.26 -0.89
CA ALA A 48 10.35 3.63 -1.34
C ALA A 48 11.28 4.58 -0.57
N PRO A 49 12.15 5.35 -1.24
CA PRO A 49 13.08 6.27 -0.60
C PRO A 49 12.44 7.63 -0.25
N SER A 50 11.12 7.73 -0.26
CA SER A 50 10.38 8.94 0.12
C SER A 50 8.89 8.67 0.25
N GLY A 51 8.18 9.50 1.02
CA GLY A 51 6.72 9.41 1.17
C GLY A 51 5.98 9.51 -0.16
N GLN A 52 6.40 10.41 -1.06
CA GLN A 52 5.79 10.54 -2.38
C GLN A 52 5.93 9.26 -3.21
N ARG A 53 7.10 8.62 -3.17
CA ARG A 53 7.31 7.33 -3.86
C ARG A 53 6.49 6.23 -3.23
N GLY A 54 6.36 6.21 -1.90
CA GLY A 54 5.49 5.30 -1.17
C GLY A 54 4.03 5.37 -1.66
N LEU A 55 3.45 6.58 -1.72
CA LEU A 55 2.09 6.77 -2.22
C LEU A 55 1.92 6.29 -3.68
N GLN A 56 2.91 6.54 -4.55
CA GLN A 56 2.86 6.05 -5.94
C GLN A 56 2.84 4.51 -6.01
N LEU A 57 3.59 3.84 -5.13
CA LEU A 57 3.62 2.39 -5.08
C LEU A 57 2.30 1.81 -4.56
N LEU A 58 1.69 2.43 -3.54
CA LEU A 58 0.39 2.05 -3.01
C LEU A 58 -0.73 2.12 -4.07
N HIS A 59 -0.69 3.13 -4.94
CA HIS A 59 -1.65 3.24 -6.04
C HIS A 59 -1.51 2.15 -7.12
N ARG A 60 -0.33 1.55 -7.23
CA ARG A 60 -0.01 0.63 -8.33
C ARG A 60 0.07 -0.84 -7.92
N ASN A 61 0.21 -1.10 -6.64
CA ASN A 61 0.47 -2.45 -6.14
C ASN A 61 -0.47 -2.78 -4.98
N PRO A 62 -0.92 -4.02 -4.86
CA PRO A 62 -1.55 -4.49 -3.65
C PRO A 62 -0.48 -4.57 -2.55
N VAL A 63 -0.76 -3.93 -1.41
CA VAL A 63 0.13 -3.90 -0.24
C VAL A 63 -0.67 -4.32 0.98
N ASP A 64 -0.14 -5.25 1.76
CA ASP A 64 -0.80 -5.76 2.96
C ASP A 64 -0.48 -4.94 4.21
N ALA A 65 0.71 -4.34 4.30
CA ALA A 65 1.07 -3.39 5.36
C ALA A 65 2.19 -2.44 4.92
N VAL A 66 2.28 -1.29 5.61
CA VAL A 66 3.34 -0.30 5.41
C VAL A 66 4.22 -0.25 6.65
N ILE A 67 5.53 -0.31 6.46
CA ILE A 67 6.56 0.00 7.46
C ILE A 67 7.11 1.36 7.10
N LEU A 68 7.02 2.31 8.02
CA LEU A 68 7.22 3.72 7.74
C LEU A 68 8.20 4.33 8.73
N ASP A 69 9.27 4.93 8.24
CA ASP A 69 10.10 5.80 9.07
C ASP A 69 9.38 7.11 9.37
N TYR A 70 9.61 7.61 10.59
CA TYR A 70 9.06 8.90 11.01
C TYR A 70 9.87 10.07 10.45
N GLU A 71 11.20 9.98 10.50
CA GLU A 71 12.11 11.05 10.13
C GLU A 71 12.50 10.98 8.66
N MET A 72 11.74 11.64 7.81
CA MET A 72 12.07 11.76 6.37
C MET A 72 12.00 13.22 5.92
N PRO A 73 12.85 13.63 4.94
CA PRO A 73 12.81 14.98 4.39
C PRO A 73 11.56 15.21 3.52
N LYS A 74 11.07 16.44 3.49
CA LYS A 74 9.95 16.95 2.66
C LYS A 74 8.56 16.47 3.11
N MET A 75 8.36 15.19 3.22
CA MET A 75 7.14 14.56 3.73
C MET A 75 7.59 13.60 4.83
N ASP A 76 7.34 13.97 6.07
CA ASP A 76 7.66 13.13 7.23
C ASP A 76 6.70 11.93 7.34
N GLY A 77 7.04 11.01 8.24
CA GLY A 77 6.22 9.82 8.46
C GLY A 77 4.84 10.12 9.01
N ALA A 78 4.68 11.23 9.73
CA ALA A 78 3.38 11.65 10.26
C ALA A 78 2.42 12.04 9.13
N GLU A 79 2.87 12.94 8.26
CA GLU A 79 2.09 13.38 7.11
C GLU A 79 1.75 12.18 6.17
N LEU A 80 2.74 11.32 5.93
CA LEU A 80 2.53 10.14 5.10
C LEU A 80 1.51 9.18 5.73
N ALA A 81 1.60 8.91 7.04
CA ALA A 81 0.65 8.04 7.74
C ALA A 81 -0.79 8.56 7.63
N LEU A 82 -1.01 9.86 7.83
CA LEU A 82 -2.32 10.48 7.71
C LEU A 82 -2.86 10.39 6.27
N ARG A 83 -2.02 10.60 5.26
CA ARG A 83 -2.39 10.46 3.84
C ARG A 83 -2.75 9.01 3.49
N ILE A 84 -1.98 8.04 4.01
CA ILE A 84 -2.27 6.62 3.82
C ILE A 84 -3.63 6.30 4.45
N LYS A 85 -3.87 6.71 5.70
CA LYS A 85 -5.14 6.44 6.37
C LYS A 85 -6.33 7.12 5.74
N SER A 86 -6.15 8.26 5.08
CA SER A 86 -7.20 8.92 4.29
C SER A 86 -7.56 8.14 3.01
N GLY A 87 -6.56 7.59 2.31
CA GLY A 87 -6.78 6.87 1.05
C GLY A 87 -7.04 5.37 1.22
N TRP A 88 -6.45 4.77 2.27
CA TRP A 88 -6.51 3.35 2.60
C TRP A 88 -6.76 3.17 4.10
N PRO A 89 -7.97 3.40 4.61
CA PRO A 89 -8.27 3.39 6.06
C PRO A 89 -7.88 2.09 6.76
N GLU A 90 -8.11 0.97 6.08
CA GLU A 90 -7.88 -0.37 6.62
C GLU A 90 -6.44 -0.87 6.47
N LEU A 91 -5.61 -0.18 5.68
CA LEU A 91 -4.23 -0.60 5.47
C LEU A 91 -3.43 -0.45 6.77
N PRO A 92 -2.85 -1.54 7.33
CA PRO A 92 -2.02 -1.45 8.50
C PRO A 92 -0.77 -0.61 8.25
N VAL A 93 -0.50 0.34 9.17
CA VAL A 93 0.71 1.14 9.18
C VAL A 93 1.47 0.88 10.47
N LEU A 94 2.72 0.44 10.34
CA LEU A 94 3.68 0.28 11.40
C LEU A 94 4.71 1.41 11.31
N MET A 95 4.83 2.21 12.36
CA MET A 95 5.88 3.22 12.46
C MET A 95 7.16 2.56 12.99
N PHE A 96 8.26 2.68 12.24
CA PHE A 96 9.58 2.17 12.60
C PHE A 96 10.53 3.34 12.78
N THR A 97 10.70 3.83 14.01
CA THR A 97 11.38 5.10 14.32
C THR A 97 12.43 4.98 15.40
N GLY A 98 13.50 5.78 15.30
CA GLY A 98 14.50 5.92 16.37
C GLY A 98 14.00 6.76 17.56
N TYR A 99 13.04 7.65 17.34
CA TYR A 99 12.58 8.64 18.32
C TYR A 99 11.06 8.57 18.53
N PRO A 100 10.58 7.55 19.23
CA PRO A 100 9.13 7.37 19.42
C PRO A 100 8.49 8.48 20.26
N ALA A 101 9.29 9.19 21.09
CA ALA A 101 8.79 10.30 21.90
C ALA A 101 8.39 11.52 21.05
N ASP A 102 9.01 11.72 19.89
CA ASP A 102 8.80 12.87 19.02
C ASP A 102 7.56 12.72 18.13
N VAL A 103 6.97 11.52 18.09
CA VAL A 103 5.76 11.27 17.32
C VAL A 103 4.53 11.86 18.00
N PRO A 104 3.79 12.80 17.36
CA PRO A 104 2.61 13.41 17.92
C PRO A 104 1.52 12.40 18.28
N GLU A 105 0.74 12.68 19.32
CA GLU A 105 -0.30 11.78 19.83
C GLU A 105 -1.37 11.46 18.76
N GLU A 106 -1.70 12.42 17.90
CA GLU A 106 -2.66 12.23 16.79
C GLU A 106 -2.16 11.18 15.79
N VAL A 107 -0.86 11.21 15.49
CA VAL A 107 -0.23 10.24 14.61
C VAL A 107 -0.15 8.87 15.28
N ARG A 108 0.16 8.85 16.60
CA ARG A 108 0.16 7.61 17.38
C ARG A 108 -1.19 6.89 17.32
N LYS A 109 -2.29 7.63 17.36
CA LYS A 109 -3.64 7.07 17.24
C LYS A 109 -4.02 6.64 15.84
N SER A 110 -3.36 7.18 14.82
CA SER A 110 -3.66 6.87 13.42
C SER A 110 -2.92 5.64 12.89
N VAL A 111 -1.79 5.25 13.50
CA VAL A 111 -1.02 4.08 13.10
C VAL A 111 -1.38 2.86 13.94
N ASN A 112 -1.13 1.67 13.40
CA ASN A 112 -1.56 0.41 14.02
C ASN A 112 -0.52 -0.13 15.01
N ALA A 113 0.75 0.21 14.82
CA ALA A 113 1.84 -0.24 15.69
C ALA A 113 3.07 0.66 15.61
N PHE A 114 3.93 0.52 16.63
CA PHE A 114 5.25 1.14 16.72
C PHE A 114 6.30 0.09 17.02
N VAL A 115 7.45 0.21 16.36
CA VAL A 115 8.68 -0.52 16.70
C VAL A 115 9.82 0.49 16.71
N VAL A 116 10.66 0.44 17.73
CA VAL A 116 11.79 1.36 17.87
C VAL A 116 13.00 0.82 17.10
N LYS A 117 13.67 1.65 16.30
CA LYS A 117 14.92 1.30 15.62
C LYS A 117 15.96 0.93 16.69
N GLY A 118 16.59 -0.24 16.55
CA GLY A 118 17.52 -0.78 17.52
C GLY A 118 16.93 -1.80 18.51
N GLU A 119 15.61 -1.99 18.55
CA GLU A 119 15.01 -3.13 19.23
C GLU A 119 15.39 -4.45 18.50
N PRO A 120 15.35 -5.60 19.22
CA PRO A 120 15.59 -6.89 18.60
C PRO A 120 14.69 -7.13 17.39
N ALA A 121 15.24 -7.69 16.31
CA ALA A 121 14.53 -7.92 15.05
C ALA A 121 13.25 -8.76 15.22
N ASP A 122 13.23 -9.66 16.21
CA ASP A 122 12.04 -10.45 16.56
C ASP A 122 10.83 -9.57 16.93
N LYS A 123 11.07 -8.39 17.48
CA LYS A 123 9.99 -7.45 17.82
C LYS A 123 9.25 -6.98 16.58
N LEU A 124 9.99 -6.62 15.53
CA LEU A 124 9.41 -6.24 14.24
C LEU A 124 8.58 -7.39 13.65
N LEU A 125 9.15 -8.59 13.62
CA LEU A 125 8.46 -9.78 13.08
C LEU A 125 7.20 -10.13 13.87
N GLN A 126 7.27 -10.10 15.20
CA GLN A 126 6.11 -10.34 16.06
C GLN A 126 5.01 -9.31 15.81
N THR A 127 5.38 -8.02 15.69
CA THR A 127 4.44 -6.94 15.41
C THR A 127 3.77 -7.15 14.04
N LEU A 128 4.55 -7.49 13.01
CA LEU A 128 4.01 -7.78 11.67
C LEU A 128 3.05 -8.97 11.68
N ARG A 129 3.38 -10.05 12.37
CA ARG A 129 2.48 -11.22 12.50
C ARG A 129 1.17 -10.85 13.18
N ASN A 130 1.20 -9.97 14.17
CA ASN A 130 -0.01 -9.49 14.85
C ASN A 130 -0.87 -8.58 13.95
N LEU A 131 -0.24 -7.79 13.08
CA LEU A 131 -0.93 -6.93 12.12
C LEU A 131 -1.48 -7.69 10.91
N LEU A 132 -0.84 -8.79 10.55
CA LEU A 132 -1.13 -9.59 9.37
C LEU A 132 -1.38 -11.06 9.77
N PRO A 133 -2.52 -11.38 10.41
CA PRO A 133 -2.83 -12.75 10.77
C PRO A 133 -2.89 -13.64 9.53
N ALA A 134 -2.51 -14.91 9.69
CA ALA A 134 -2.45 -15.89 8.61
C ALA A 134 -3.84 -16.23 8.03
N ASP A 135 -4.90 -16.06 8.83
CA ASP A 135 -6.26 -16.38 8.43
C ASP A 135 -6.89 -15.25 7.62
N GLY A 136 -6.75 -15.32 6.33
CA GLY A 136 -7.67 -14.89 5.27
C GLY A 136 -8.40 -13.53 5.32
N GLY A 137 -7.99 -12.58 6.13
CA GLY A 137 -8.51 -11.22 6.13
C GLY A 137 -7.67 -10.27 5.27
N GLY A 138 -7.28 -10.67 4.07
CA GLY A 138 -6.58 -9.78 3.13
C GLY A 138 -7.49 -8.63 2.75
N VAL A 139 -7.28 -7.46 3.34
CA VAL A 139 -7.95 -6.23 2.90
C VAL A 139 -7.35 -5.88 1.55
N SER A 140 -8.11 -6.16 0.48
CA SER A 140 -7.76 -5.71 -0.87
C SER A 140 -7.75 -4.18 -0.88
N THR A 141 -6.57 -3.59 -0.74
CA THR A 141 -6.40 -2.15 -0.66
C THR A 141 -6.45 -1.51 -2.04
N LYS A 142 -7.69 -1.36 -2.58
CA LYS A 142 -7.93 -0.36 -3.63
C LYS A 142 -8.17 1.00 -2.98
N PRO A 143 -7.64 2.10 -3.53
CA PRO A 143 -7.92 3.43 -3.02
C PRO A 143 -9.42 3.71 -3.05
N ALA A 144 -9.96 4.28 -1.98
CA ALA A 144 -11.33 4.76 -1.94
C ALA A 144 -11.47 5.94 -2.92
N GLY A 145 -12.05 5.70 -4.11
CA GLY A 145 -12.40 6.79 -5.01
C GLY A 145 -11.87 6.74 -6.44
N GLU A 146 -12.02 5.64 -7.17
CA GLU A 146 -12.20 5.77 -8.62
C GLU A 146 -13.67 6.07 -8.91
N VAL A 147 -14.00 7.36 -8.96
CA VAL A 147 -15.25 7.81 -9.55
C VAL A 147 -15.17 7.49 -11.04
N HIS A 148 -15.86 6.45 -11.47
CA HIS A 148 -16.04 6.14 -12.88
C HIS A 148 -16.70 7.33 -13.56
N GLY A 149 -15.91 8.11 -14.30
CA GLY A 149 -16.41 9.13 -15.22
C GLY A 149 -17.36 8.48 -16.20
N ASN A 150 -18.63 8.73 -15.99
CA ASN A 150 -19.74 8.38 -16.87
C ASN A 150 -19.46 8.93 -18.28
N ARG A 151 -18.96 8.09 -19.19
CA ARG A 151 -18.88 8.40 -20.61
C ARG A 151 -20.29 8.46 -21.14
N ASN A 152 -20.79 9.68 -21.20
CA ASN A 152 -22.05 10.03 -21.82
C ASN A 152 -22.04 9.56 -23.29
N ARG A 153 -22.80 8.51 -23.54
CA ARG A 153 -23.04 7.88 -24.83
C ARG A 153 -23.86 8.87 -25.66
N ARG A 154 -23.20 9.58 -26.57
CA ARG A 154 -23.87 10.34 -27.62
C ARG A 154 -24.66 9.37 -28.50
N LYS A 155 -25.96 9.35 -28.33
CA LYS A 155 -26.89 8.79 -29.29
C LYS A 155 -26.99 9.77 -30.47
N SER A 156 -26.52 9.33 -31.61
CA SER A 156 -26.88 9.84 -32.91
C SER A 156 -28.38 9.63 -33.13
N GLY A 157 -29.08 10.70 -33.40
CA GLY A 157 -30.47 10.67 -33.84
C GLY A 157 -30.64 11.72 -34.94
N SER A 158 -30.71 11.18 -36.14
CA SER A 158 -31.00 11.83 -37.42
C SER A 158 -32.42 12.40 -37.46
N VAL A 159 -32.61 13.34 -38.40
CA VAL A 159 -33.77 13.54 -39.29
C VAL A 159 -34.55 14.85 -39.10
N ALA A 160 -34.46 15.56 -40.19
CA ALA A 160 -35.45 16.19 -41.09
C ALA A 160 -35.98 17.58 -40.76
N ALA A 161 -35.61 18.46 -41.63
CA ALA A 161 -36.39 19.13 -42.65
C ALA A 161 -37.64 19.93 -42.17
N GLY A 162 -37.66 21.18 -42.52
CA GLY A 162 -38.94 21.81 -42.78
C GLY A 162 -39.00 23.31 -42.59
N SER A 163 -38.75 24.02 -43.66
CA SER A 163 -39.58 25.08 -44.21
C SER A 163 -39.61 26.50 -43.59
N ARG A 164 -39.02 27.39 -44.31
CA ARG A 164 -39.57 28.72 -44.83
C ARG A 164 -40.49 29.55 -43.92
N ARG A 165 -40.07 30.75 -43.71
CA ARG A 165 -40.72 32.06 -44.10
C ARG A 165 -40.00 33.21 -43.36
N LYS A 166 -39.36 34.07 -44.10
CA LYS A 166 -39.76 35.28 -44.85
C LYS A 166 -40.32 36.40 -43.95
N VAL A 167 -39.66 37.54 -44.02
CA VAL A 167 -40.15 38.91 -44.21
C VAL A 167 -40.09 39.85 -43.01
N ARG A 168 -39.40 40.95 -43.31
CA ARG A 168 -39.56 42.40 -43.08
C ARG A 168 -38.95 42.96 -41.79
N ARG A 169 -37.96 43.87 -41.97
CA ARG A 169 -37.92 45.27 -42.27
C ARG A 169 -38.57 46.17 -41.19
N SER A 170 -37.76 47.08 -40.76
CA SER A 170 -37.90 48.55 -40.49
C SER A 170 -37.79 48.77 -38.97
N ALA A 171 -37.07 49.69 -38.45
CA ALA A 171 -36.54 50.98 -38.83
C ALA A 171 -35.23 51.23 -38.03
#